data_b808595ff41f635e46f6f08e3ce9fde7
#
_entry.id   b808595ff41f635e46f6f08e3ce9fde7
#
_cell.length_a   1.000
_cell.length_b   1.000
_cell.length_c   1.000
_cell.angle_alpha   90.00
_cell.angle_beta   90.00
_cell.angle_gamma   90.00
#
_symmetry.space_group_name_H-M   'P 1'
#
loop_
_entity.id
_entity.type
_entity.pdbx_description
1 polymer ?
#
loop_
_entity_poly.entity_id
_entity_poly.type
_entity_poly.pdbx_seq_one_letter_code
_entity_poly.pdbx_strand_id
1 'polypeptide(L)'
;MKELAKQYDPSQVEDRIYQFWLDGGYFHTKADPDKKPYTIVMPPPNVTGQLHMGHAVDNTMQDILIRTKRMQGYAALWVPGTDHASIATEAKVVEAMRAEGLTLSLIHISEPTRHSL
;
A
#
# COMPACT_ATOMS: atom_id res chain seq x y z
N MET A 1 36.94 11.37 2.25
CA MET A 1 35.63 10.92 1.66
C MET A 1 35.46 9.44 1.96
N LYS A 2 34.29 9.03 2.41
CA LYS A 2 34.01 7.60 2.64
C LYS A 2 33.83 6.95 1.26
N GLU A 3 34.64 5.93 0.96
CA GLU A 3 34.56 5.22 -0.32
C GLU A 3 33.21 4.48 -0.41
N LEU A 4 32.51 4.63 -1.52
CA LEU A 4 31.24 3.93 -1.73
C LEU A 4 31.51 2.46 -2.03
N ALA A 5 30.63 1.58 -1.55
CA ALA A 5 30.71 0.16 -1.89
C ALA A 5 30.57 -0.02 -3.41
N LYS A 6 31.30 -0.99 -3.97
CA LYS A 6 31.27 -1.28 -5.41
C LYS A 6 29.93 -1.81 -5.89
N GLN A 7 29.14 -2.37 -5.01
CA GLN A 7 27.83 -2.94 -5.30
C GLN A 7 26.81 -2.45 -4.29
N TYR A 8 25.61 -2.11 -4.77
CA TYR A 8 24.49 -1.73 -3.92
C TYR A 8 23.94 -2.96 -3.20
N ASP A 9 23.84 -2.86 -1.87
CA ASP A 9 23.20 -3.89 -1.03
C ASP A 9 21.96 -3.29 -0.37
N PRO A 10 20.75 -3.66 -0.83
CA PRO A 10 19.50 -3.13 -0.30
C PRO A 10 19.35 -3.36 1.20
N SER A 11 19.77 -4.51 1.70
CA SER A 11 19.60 -4.88 3.12
C SER A 11 20.29 -3.91 4.10
N GLN A 12 21.35 -3.24 3.64
CA GLN A 12 22.08 -2.26 4.45
C GLN A 12 21.47 -0.85 4.45
N VAL A 13 20.54 -0.60 3.54
CA VAL A 13 20.08 0.76 3.25
C VAL A 13 18.58 0.92 3.43
N GLU A 14 17.77 -0.02 2.97
CA GLU A 14 16.33 0.16 2.80
C GLU A 14 15.61 0.38 4.12
N ASP A 15 15.83 -0.46 5.12
CA ASP A 15 15.16 -0.35 6.42
C ASP A 15 15.46 1.00 7.09
N ARG A 16 16.72 1.43 7.05
CA ARG A 16 17.14 2.72 7.63
C ARG A 16 16.52 3.90 6.91
N ILE A 17 16.43 3.86 5.58
CA ILE A 17 15.84 4.94 4.78
C ILE A 17 14.32 4.95 4.98
N TYR A 18 13.68 3.79 5.02
CA TYR A 18 12.25 3.68 5.27
C TYR A 18 11.88 4.24 6.66
N GLN A 19 12.63 3.87 7.69
CA GLN A 19 12.42 4.42 9.03
C GLN A 19 12.60 5.94 9.06
N PHE A 20 13.62 6.47 8.39
CA PHE A 20 13.80 7.92 8.25
C PHE A 20 12.59 8.61 7.61
N TRP A 21 11.95 8.00 6.62
CA TRP A 21 10.75 8.54 6.01
C TRP A 21 9.53 8.49 6.94
N LEU A 22 9.38 7.42 7.72
CA LEU A 22 8.32 7.30 8.73
C LEU A 22 8.48 8.36 9.82
N ASP A 23 9.66 8.48 10.38
CA ASP A 23 9.98 9.43 11.44
C ASP A 23 9.78 10.89 10.98
N GLY A 24 10.12 11.17 9.73
CA GLY A 24 9.92 12.48 9.11
C GLY A 24 8.47 12.78 8.68
N GLY A 25 7.57 11.80 8.75
CA GLY A 25 6.17 11.95 8.34
C GLY A 25 5.99 12.25 6.84
N TYR A 26 6.94 11.87 5.99
CA TYR A 26 6.95 12.24 4.57
C TYR A 26 5.83 11.60 3.74
N PHE A 27 5.15 10.59 4.26
CA PHE A 27 3.98 9.99 3.61
C PHE A 27 2.68 10.73 3.89
N HIS A 28 2.68 11.64 4.86
CA HIS A 28 1.52 12.44 5.20
C HIS A 28 1.58 13.82 4.55
N THR A 29 0.45 14.33 4.14
CA THR A 29 0.31 15.71 3.73
C THR A 29 -0.98 16.29 4.28
N LYS A 30 -0.99 17.60 4.47
CA LYS A 30 -2.19 18.38 4.84
C LYS A 30 -2.47 19.36 3.73
N ALA A 31 -3.73 19.77 3.62
CA ALA A 31 -4.08 20.87 2.75
C ALA A 31 -3.29 22.12 3.18
N ASP A 32 -2.57 22.70 2.25
CA ASP A 32 -1.71 23.87 2.46
C ASP A 32 -2.01 24.86 1.32
N PRO A 33 -2.58 26.04 1.62
CA PRO A 33 -2.93 27.03 0.60
C PRO A 33 -1.71 27.59 -0.15
N ASP A 34 -0.53 27.51 0.46
CA ASP A 34 0.72 28.03 -0.14
C ASP A 34 1.42 27.01 -1.03
N LYS A 35 0.92 25.78 -1.08
CA LYS A 35 1.51 24.71 -1.90
C LYS A 35 0.54 24.20 -2.95
N LYS A 36 1.05 23.94 -4.14
CA LYS A 36 0.26 23.31 -5.19
C LYS A 36 -0.05 21.86 -4.79
N PRO A 37 -1.32 21.44 -4.82
CA PRO A 37 -1.66 20.05 -4.54
C PRO A 37 -1.26 19.13 -5.71
N TYR A 38 -0.85 17.93 -5.38
CA TYR A 38 -0.61 16.85 -6.34
C TYR A 38 -1.01 15.52 -5.72
N THR A 39 -2.06 14.90 -6.25
CA THR A 39 -2.61 13.68 -5.69
C THR A 39 -2.67 12.58 -6.75
N ILE A 40 -2.19 11.39 -6.42
CA ILE A 40 -2.41 10.17 -7.19
C ILE A 40 -3.24 9.23 -6.33
N VAL A 41 -4.35 8.74 -6.89
CA VAL A 41 -5.11 7.63 -6.32
C VAL A 41 -4.59 6.36 -6.99
N MET A 42 -3.99 5.47 -6.20
CA MET A 42 -3.46 4.20 -6.69
C MET A 42 -4.60 3.31 -7.18
N PRO A 43 -4.52 2.72 -8.39
CA PRO A 43 -5.45 1.69 -8.79
C PRO A 43 -5.43 0.54 -7.78
N PRO A 44 -6.59 0.20 -7.15
CA PRO A 44 -6.58 -0.74 -6.04
C PRO A 44 -6.38 -2.17 -6.55
N PRO A 45 -5.35 -2.90 -6.10
CA PRO A 45 -5.22 -4.31 -6.42
C PRO A 45 -6.31 -5.14 -5.72
N ASN A 46 -6.73 -6.23 -6.38
CA ASN A 46 -7.62 -7.20 -5.76
C ASN A 46 -6.94 -7.90 -4.58
N VAL A 47 -7.67 -8.12 -3.49
CA VAL A 47 -7.16 -8.81 -2.28
C VAL A 47 -7.05 -10.33 -2.44
N THR A 48 -7.25 -10.86 -3.65
CA THR A 48 -7.40 -12.30 -3.93
C THR A 48 -6.11 -13.04 -4.24
N GLY A 49 -4.97 -12.34 -4.32
CA GLY A 49 -3.71 -12.96 -4.71
C GLY A 49 -2.48 -12.12 -4.35
N GLN A 50 -1.33 -12.66 -4.70
CA GLN A 50 -0.06 -11.96 -4.54
C GLN A 50 0.11 -10.88 -5.60
N LEU A 51 0.80 -9.81 -5.23
CA LEU A 51 1.23 -8.79 -6.18
C LEU A 51 2.22 -9.40 -7.19
N HIS A 52 2.15 -8.94 -8.42
CA HIS A 52 3.00 -9.41 -9.51
C HIS A 52 3.72 -8.25 -10.19
N MET A 53 4.58 -8.56 -11.16
CA MET A 53 5.40 -7.56 -11.86
C MET A 53 4.60 -6.40 -12.47
N GLY A 54 3.37 -6.65 -12.94
CA GLY A 54 2.49 -5.58 -13.43
C GLY A 54 2.17 -4.54 -12.37
N HIS A 55 1.89 -4.95 -11.14
CA HIS A 55 1.69 -4.04 -10.01
C HIS A 55 2.98 -3.28 -9.68
N ALA A 56 4.13 -3.95 -9.75
CA ALA A 56 5.42 -3.31 -9.49
C ALA A 56 5.71 -2.19 -10.50
N VAL A 57 5.46 -2.42 -11.79
CA VAL A 57 5.65 -1.42 -12.85
C VAL A 57 4.73 -0.22 -12.62
N ASP A 58 3.43 -0.46 -12.44
CA ASP A 58 2.44 0.60 -12.21
C ASP A 58 2.78 1.45 -10.99
N ASN A 59 3.05 0.80 -9.86
CA ASN A 59 3.38 1.48 -8.61
C ASN A 59 4.70 2.24 -8.68
N THR A 60 5.70 1.71 -9.39
CA THR A 60 7.00 2.38 -9.57
C THR A 60 6.84 3.69 -10.33
N MET A 61 6.04 3.73 -11.38
CA MET A 61 5.76 4.97 -12.13
C MET A 61 5.10 6.02 -11.23
N GLN A 62 4.13 5.63 -10.43
CA GLN A 62 3.44 6.51 -9.48
C GLN A 62 4.39 6.99 -8.38
N ASP A 63 5.22 6.12 -7.83
CA ASP A 63 6.22 6.45 -6.80
C ASP A 63 7.20 7.51 -7.30
N ILE A 64 7.74 7.35 -8.51
CA ILE A 64 8.64 8.33 -9.13
C ILE A 64 7.97 9.69 -9.21
N LEU A 65 6.73 9.76 -9.69
CA LEU A 65 6.00 11.01 -9.84
C LEU A 65 5.71 11.67 -8.48
N ILE A 66 5.22 10.94 -7.51
CA ILE A 66 4.92 11.45 -6.16
C ILE A 66 6.17 11.98 -5.48
N ARG A 67 7.27 11.23 -5.52
CA ARG A 67 8.53 11.63 -4.92
C ARG A 67 9.12 12.86 -5.59
N THR A 68 9.07 12.92 -6.92
CA THR A 68 9.51 14.09 -7.68
C THR A 68 8.70 15.33 -7.30
N LYS A 69 7.37 15.22 -7.24
CA LYS A 69 6.51 16.34 -6.86
C LYS A 69 6.74 16.80 -5.41
N ARG A 70 6.97 15.87 -4.51
CA ARG A 70 7.32 16.19 -3.11
C ARG A 70 8.64 16.96 -3.03
N MET A 71 9.68 16.54 -3.76
CA MET A 71 10.94 17.27 -3.83
C MET A 71 10.81 18.65 -4.47
N GLN A 72 9.84 18.84 -5.38
CA GLN A 72 9.51 20.16 -5.97
C GLN A 72 8.67 21.06 -5.04
N GLY A 73 8.36 20.63 -3.82
CA GLY A 73 7.63 21.43 -2.83
C GLY A 73 6.11 21.38 -2.94
N TYR A 74 5.54 20.45 -3.73
CA TYR A 74 4.09 20.26 -3.80
C TYR A 74 3.55 19.61 -2.52
N ALA A 75 2.28 19.87 -2.18
CA ALA A 75 1.53 19.08 -1.23
C ALA A 75 1.14 17.75 -1.92
N ALA A 76 2.06 16.78 -1.85
CA ALA A 76 1.97 15.54 -2.60
C ALA A 76 1.35 14.42 -1.76
N LEU A 77 0.24 13.84 -2.23
CA LEU A 77 -0.48 12.76 -1.59
C LEU A 77 -0.61 11.56 -2.52
N TRP A 78 -0.17 10.41 -2.06
CA TRP A 78 -0.41 9.13 -2.72
C TRP A 78 -1.42 8.33 -1.88
N VAL A 79 -2.57 8.02 -2.48
CA VAL A 79 -3.68 7.36 -1.79
C VAL A 79 -3.71 5.89 -2.18
N PRO A 80 -3.27 4.98 -1.30
CA PRO A 80 -3.39 3.54 -1.53
C PRO A 80 -4.81 3.05 -1.24
N GLY A 81 -5.13 1.90 -1.80
CA GLY A 81 -6.39 1.20 -1.55
C GLY A 81 -6.30 -0.24 -1.98
N THR A 82 -7.33 -1.02 -1.67
CA THR A 82 -7.51 -2.39 -2.14
C THR A 82 -8.91 -2.58 -2.67
N ASP A 83 -9.05 -3.40 -3.72
CA ASP A 83 -10.35 -3.79 -4.25
C ASP A 83 -10.79 -5.10 -3.63
N HIS A 84 -11.94 -5.07 -2.96
CA HIS A 84 -12.50 -6.25 -2.31
C HIS A 84 -13.18 -7.24 -3.27
N ALA A 85 -13.32 -6.94 -4.57
CA ALA A 85 -13.77 -7.83 -5.67
C ALA A 85 -14.66 -8.99 -5.16
N SER A 86 -15.86 -8.69 -4.67
CA SER A 86 -16.63 -9.51 -3.72
C SER A 86 -16.72 -11.01 -4.08
N ILE A 87 -17.01 -11.35 -5.33
CA ILE A 87 -17.16 -12.74 -5.79
C ILE A 87 -15.84 -13.51 -5.67
N ALA A 88 -14.73 -12.91 -6.11
CA ALA A 88 -13.43 -13.56 -6.08
C ALA A 88 -12.87 -13.66 -4.65
N THR A 89 -13.11 -12.65 -3.83
CA THR A 89 -12.73 -12.65 -2.41
C THR A 89 -13.54 -13.68 -1.64
N GLU A 90 -14.85 -13.78 -1.85
CA GLU A 90 -15.70 -14.79 -1.24
C GLU A 90 -15.21 -16.20 -1.56
N ALA A 91 -14.93 -16.49 -2.84
CA ALA A 91 -14.40 -17.78 -3.26
C ALA A 91 -13.10 -18.15 -2.51
N LYS A 92 -12.18 -17.19 -2.36
CA LYS A 92 -10.91 -17.40 -1.63
C LYS A 92 -11.11 -17.59 -0.12
N VAL A 93 -12.00 -16.83 0.47
CA VAL A 93 -12.35 -16.98 1.89
C VAL A 93 -13.00 -18.34 2.16
N VAL A 94 -13.94 -18.78 1.30
CA VAL A 94 -14.57 -20.09 1.40
C VAL A 94 -13.55 -21.22 1.25
N GLU A 95 -12.59 -21.09 0.33
CA GLU A 95 -11.51 -22.06 0.15
C GLU A 95 -10.64 -22.16 1.42
N ALA A 96 -10.22 -21.03 2.00
CA ALA A 96 -9.45 -20.99 3.23
C ALA A 96 -10.21 -21.59 4.41
N MET A 97 -11.49 -21.25 4.56
CA MET A 97 -12.36 -21.81 5.62
C MET A 97 -12.49 -23.31 5.53
N ARG A 98 -12.68 -23.84 4.31
CA ARG A 98 -12.76 -25.30 4.10
C ARG A 98 -11.47 -26.00 4.52
N ALA A 99 -10.33 -25.37 4.25
CA ALA A 99 -9.03 -25.90 4.68
C ALA A 99 -8.90 -25.95 6.22
N GLU A 100 -9.56 -25.03 6.92
CA GLU A 100 -9.61 -24.96 8.39
C GLU A 100 -10.79 -25.75 9.00
N GLY A 101 -11.59 -26.45 8.18
CA GLY A 101 -12.76 -27.23 8.62
C GLY A 101 -13.95 -26.37 9.04
N LEU A 102 -13.97 -25.09 8.66
CA LEU A 102 -15.06 -24.16 8.96
C LEU A 102 -16.11 -24.15 7.84
N THR A 103 -17.35 -23.85 8.18
CA THR A 103 -18.46 -23.72 7.22
C THR A 103 -19.01 -22.30 7.19
N LEU A 104 -19.57 -21.88 6.06
CA LEU A 104 -20.17 -20.54 5.88
C LEU A 104 -21.22 -20.18 6.94
N SER A 105 -21.90 -21.15 7.53
CA SER A 105 -22.90 -20.93 8.59
C SER A 105 -22.28 -20.30 9.86
N LEU A 106 -20.98 -20.46 10.07
CA LEU A 106 -20.28 -19.89 11.22
C LEU A 106 -19.92 -18.41 11.01
N ILE A 107 -19.80 -17.93 9.77
CA ILE A 107 -19.54 -16.51 9.46
C ILE A 107 -20.73 -15.64 9.85
N HIS A 108 -21.96 -16.08 9.59
CA HIS A 108 -23.16 -15.33 9.94
C HIS A 108 -23.37 -15.13 11.43
N ILE A 109 -22.71 -15.93 12.26
CA ILE A 109 -22.74 -15.79 13.72
C ILE A 109 -21.75 -14.74 14.23
N SER A 110 -20.66 -14.49 13.50
CA SER A 110 -19.60 -13.54 13.91
C SER A 110 -19.74 -12.14 13.30
N GLU A 111 -20.53 -11.96 12.25
CA GLU A 111 -20.68 -10.68 11.55
C GLU A 111 -21.47 -9.58 12.29
N PRO A 112 -22.50 -9.85 13.11
CA PRO A 112 -23.24 -8.78 13.78
C PRO A 112 -22.39 -7.87 14.67
N THR A 113 -21.23 -8.34 15.09
CA THR A 113 -20.33 -7.58 15.96
C THR A 113 -19.33 -6.68 15.21
N ARG A 114 -19.14 -6.85 13.90
CA ARG A 114 -18.22 -6.03 13.10
C ARG A 114 -18.85 -4.78 12.49
N HIS A 115 -20.15 -4.75 12.32
CA HIS A 115 -20.89 -3.59 11.79
C HIS A 115 -21.21 -2.51 12.83
N SER A 116 -20.89 -2.75 14.09
CA SER A 116 -21.12 -1.79 15.19
C SER A 116 -19.88 -0.98 15.61
N LEU A 117 -18.79 -1.14 14.89
CA LEU A 117 -17.54 -0.40 15.09
C LEU A 117 -17.22 0.47 13.88
#